data_fa75e4eb2d58185d983dd4f11e921fa7
#
_entry.id   fa75e4eb2d58185d983dd4f11e921fa7
#
_cell.length_a   1.000
_cell.length_b   1.000
_cell.length_c   1.000
_cell.angle_alpha   90.00
_cell.angle_beta   90.00
_cell.angle_gamma   90.00
#
_symmetry.space_group_name_H-M   'P 1'
#
loop_
_entity.id
_entity.type
_entity.pdbx_description
1 polymer ?
#
loop_
_entity_poly.entity_id
_entity_poly.type
_entity_poly.pdbx_seq_one_letter_code
_entity_poly.pdbx_strand_id
1 'polypeptide(L)'
;MTKLIARAIAAVVCVIAVVWLALWYFIPAPPHELTIAAGIKGGAFEHIANRYKARLARHHVTLNFRYASAGGSAQLIADPKSGVSGAFLFGGLLNSETAPDLVSLGRIGAAPFWIFYRGSEPLERLSQLKGKRAYVTVATGDLVDRILAANGIKPGDMTVSPERGAPAAEKLLQSGEVDVAILPPIDLNAPSIQAMLRDPSIRLMNVSQAEAITRLFPALNRLVLPQGVIDLEKNIPPSDVNLIGSTTAFVVRKDLHPELIYLLAEVLKEVHSGGGVFQRPGEFPSLTDPELPMAEEAVDYYRNGPSFLQRYLPFWMINYAKRVAAILIAAVAIVIPVFTYTPRLYAWLVNLRLLRLYRRLRLVNTQLKRHLTANEIGALQGDLDGIDHAANVLPMRHSDAFFSLLMHIDMTRTRLAARSAALQRLNPAA
;
A
#
# COMPACT_ATOMS: atom_id res chain seq x y z
N MET A 1 -11.65 -34.42 -32.24
CA MET A 1 -11.20 -34.31 -30.83
C MET A 1 -10.01 -33.37 -30.70
N THR A 2 -8.93 -33.55 -31.44
CA THR A 2 -7.71 -32.71 -31.42
C THR A 2 -7.98 -31.21 -31.62
N LYS A 3 -8.82 -30.81 -32.58
CA LYS A 3 -9.17 -29.40 -32.85
C LYS A 3 -9.95 -28.75 -31.67
N LEU A 4 -10.77 -29.52 -30.96
CA LEU A 4 -11.55 -29.01 -29.81
C LEU A 4 -10.65 -28.84 -28.57
N ILE A 5 -9.75 -29.79 -28.36
CA ILE A 5 -8.73 -29.70 -27.29
C ILE A 5 -7.79 -28.53 -27.57
N ALA A 6 -7.33 -28.34 -28.81
CA ALA A 6 -6.49 -27.21 -29.20
C ALA A 6 -7.20 -25.85 -28.95
N ARG A 7 -8.50 -25.75 -29.29
CA ARG A 7 -9.29 -24.54 -28.96
C ARG A 7 -9.48 -24.32 -27.50
N ALA A 8 -9.67 -25.36 -26.67
CA ALA A 8 -9.76 -25.27 -25.25
C ALA A 8 -8.43 -24.80 -24.63
N ILE A 9 -7.31 -25.34 -25.06
CA ILE A 9 -5.97 -24.91 -24.65
C ILE A 9 -5.74 -23.43 -25.04
N ALA A 10 -6.06 -23.04 -26.28
CA ALA A 10 -5.93 -21.66 -26.72
C ALA A 10 -6.78 -20.69 -25.88
N ALA A 11 -8.02 -21.07 -25.52
CA ALA A 11 -8.87 -20.29 -24.64
C ALA A 11 -8.27 -20.14 -23.24
N VAL A 12 -7.72 -21.21 -22.66
CA VAL A 12 -7.02 -21.18 -21.36
C VAL A 12 -5.83 -20.24 -21.42
N VAL A 13 -4.99 -20.34 -22.44
CA VAL A 13 -3.82 -19.45 -22.63
C VAL A 13 -4.27 -17.99 -22.78
N CYS A 14 -5.31 -17.71 -23.56
CA CYS A 14 -5.86 -16.35 -23.67
C CYS A 14 -6.35 -15.82 -22.31
N VAL A 15 -7.06 -16.62 -21.51
CA VAL A 15 -7.54 -16.19 -20.19
C VAL A 15 -6.36 -15.95 -19.24
N ILE A 16 -5.36 -16.82 -19.23
CA ILE A 16 -4.15 -16.62 -18.43
C ILE A 16 -3.44 -15.32 -18.85
N ALA A 17 -3.33 -15.04 -20.16
CA ALA A 17 -2.73 -13.82 -20.66
C ALA A 17 -3.55 -12.57 -20.25
N VAL A 18 -4.88 -12.63 -20.28
CA VAL A 18 -5.75 -11.54 -19.83
C VAL A 18 -5.62 -11.32 -18.32
N VAL A 19 -5.59 -12.39 -17.52
CA VAL A 19 -5.37 -12.31 -16.07
C VAL A 19 -4.00 -11.71 -15.77
N TRP A 20 -2.96 -12.13 -16.51
CA TRP A 20 -1.61 -11.59 -16.34
C TRP A 20 -1.54 -10.10 -16.68
N LEU A 21 -2.17 -9.68 -17.79
CA LEU A 21 -2.29 -8.27 -18.18
C LEU A 21 -3.09 -7.45 -17.15
N ALA A 22 -4.19 -7.99 -16.65
CA ALA A 22 -5.00 -7.35 -15.62
C ALA A 22 -4.19 -7.18 -14.33
N LEU A 23 -3.48 -8.21 -13.86
CA LEU A 23 -2.62 -8.13 -12.67
C LEU A 23 -1.44 -7.16 -12.89
N TRP A 24 -0.90 -7.08 -14.10
CA TRP A 24 0.14 -6.11 -14.42
C TRP A 24 -0.37 -4.66 -14.39
N TYR A 25 -1.62 -4.45 -14.78
CA TYR A 25 -2.25 -3.12 -14.76
C TYR A 25 -2.73 -2.70 -13.36
N PHE A 26 -3.40 -3.61 -12.62
CA PHE A 26 -4.02 -3.31 -11.33
C PHE A 26 -3.06 -3.43 -10.13
N ILE A 27 -1.97 -4.17 -10.26
CA ILE A 27 -0.95 -4.32 -9.21
C ILE A 27 0.40 -3.85 -9.78
N PRO A 28 0.66 -2.54 -9.85
CA PRO A 28 1.92 -2.02 -10.36
C PRO A 28 3.11 -2.53 -9.54
N ALA A 29 4.30 -2.54 -10.13
CA ALA A 29 5.51 -2.84 -9.38
C ALA A 29 5.81 -1.67 -8.42
N PRO A 30 6.37 -1.96 -7.21
CA PRO A 30 6.79 -0.88 -6.32
C PRO A 30 7.84 -0.01 -7.02
N PRO A 31 7.73 1.32 -6.90
CA PRO A 31 8.72 2.21 -7.47
C PRO A 31 10.08 2.02 -6.80
N HIS A 32 11.15 2.14 -7.58
CA HIS A 32 12.53 2.05 -7.10
C HIS A 32 13.08 3.41 -6.62
N GLU A 33 12.30 4.47 -6.73
CA GLU A 33 12.67 5.80 -6.29
C GLU A 33 11.61 6.35 -5.33
N LEU A 34 12.07 7.01 -4.28
CA LEU A 34 11.25 7.68 -3.29
C LEU A 34 11.82 9.07 -3.04
N THR A 35 10.99 10.10 -3.08
CA THR A 35 11.40 11.47 -2.74
C THR A 35 10.75 11.88 -1.44
N ILE A 36 11.55 12.37 -0.48
CA ILE A 36 11.07 12.84 0.82
C ILE A 36 11.47 14.29 1.09
N ALA A 37 10.67 14.99 1.89
CA ALA A 37 11.06 16.26 2.47
C ALA A 37 11.92 16.01 3.71
N ALA A 38 13.22 16.31 3.59
CA ALA A 38 14.25 16.01 4.59
C ALA A 38 14.58 17.21 5.51
N GLY A 39 13.69 18.20 5.60
CA GLY A 39 13.93 19.40 6.39
C GLY A 39 14.95 20.35 5.74
N ILE A 40 15.61 21.16 6.54
CA ILE A 40 16.67 22.07 6.06
C ILE A 40 17.96 21.31 5.81
N LYS A 41 18.73 21.75 4.83
CA LYS A 41 20.03 21.17 4.51
C LYS A 41 21.00 21.33 5.70
N GLY A 42 21.72 20.28 6.06
CA GLY A 42 22.58 20.22 7.24
C GLY A 42 21.82 20.03 8.56
N GLY A 43 20.49 19.89 8.53
CA GLY A 43 19.66 19.74 9.72
C GLY A 43 19.53 18.28 10.21
N ALA A 44 18.93 18.13 11.38
CA ALA A 44 18.74 16.82 12.04
C ALA A 44 17.97 15.82 11.15
N PHE A 45 16.95 16.26 10.43
CA PHE A 45 16.16 15.40 9.55
C PHE A 45 16.97 14.91 8.33
N GLU A 46 17.89 15.69 7.81
CA GLU A 46 18.80 15.21 6.75
C GLU A 46 19.72 14.10 7.28
N HIS A 47 20.25 14.23 8.50
CA HIS A 47 21.04 13.16 9.12
C HIS A 47 20.25 11.86 9.29
N ILE A 48 18.99 11.96 9.74
CA ILE A 48 18.08 10.81 9.83
C ILE A 48 17.78 10.25 8.43
N ALA A 49 17.45 11.11 7.48
CA ALA A 49 17.19 10.73 6.09
C ALA A 49 18.37 10.00 5.41
N ASN A 50 19.62 10.41 5.72
CA ASN A 50 20.80 9.71 5.23
C ASN A 50 20.92 8.29 5.85
N ARG A 51 20.51 8.09 7.10
CA ARG A 51 20.41 6.74 7.69
C ARG A 51 19.37 5.90 6.98
N TYR A 52 18.22 6.49 6.58
CA TYR A 52 17.18 5.81 5.78
C TYR A 52 17.72 5.48 4.39
N LYS A 53 18.37 6.42 3.73
CA LYS A 53 18.99 6.24 2.41
C LYS A 53 19.92 5.04 2.36
N ALA A 54 20.80 4.91 3.36
CA ALA A 54 21.74 3.79 3.44
C ALA A 54 21.05 2.43 3.59
N ARG A 55 19.88 2.37 4.27
CA ARG A 55 19.10 1.14 4.45
C ARG A 55 18.26 0.80 3.24
N LEU A 56 17.56 1.79 2.68
CA LEU A 56 16.74 1.62 1.48
C LEU A 56 17.58 1.18 0.28
N ALA A 57 18.83 1.66 0.18
CA ALA A 57 19.76 1.24 -0.88
C ALA A 57 20.05 -0.28 -0.86
N ARG A 58 20.01 -0.94 0.31
CA ARG A 58 20.16 -2.41 0.41
C ARG A 58 19.01 -3.16 -0.28
N HIS A 59 17.86 -2.49 -0.41
CA HIS A 59 16.65 -2.99 -1.06
C HIS A 59 16.47 -2.45 -2.49
N HIS A 60 17.52 -1.85 -3.07
CA HIS A 60 17.50 -1.24 -4.41
C HIS A 60 16.49 -0.10 -4.57
N VAL A 61 16.21 0.63 -3.46
CA VAL A 61 15.35 1.82 -3.47
C VAL A 61 16.24 3.05 -3.30
N THR A 62 16.16 3.97 -4.26
CA THR A 62 16.86 5.25 -4.24
C THR A 62 16.04 6.29 -3.48
N LEU A 63 16.63 6.90 -2.45
CA LEU A 63 16.00 7.96 -1.68
C LEU A 63 16.53 9.33 -2.12
N ASN A 64 15.63 10.17 -2.63
CA ASN A 64 15.89 11.55 -3.04
C ASN A 64 15.38 12.53 -1.98
N PHE A 65 16.07 13.67 -1.81
CA PHE A 65 15.73 14.67 -0.80
C PHE A 65 15.25 15.98 -1.45
N ARG A 66 14.16 16.52 -0.88
CA ARG A 66 13.75 17.91 -1.05
C ARG A 66 13.98 18.64 0.27
N TYR A 67 14.62 19.78 0.21
CA TYR A 67 14.93 20.58 1.39
C TYR A 67 13.92 21.72 1.54
N ALA A 68 13.36 21.85 2.73
CA ALA A 68 12.41 22.91 3.08
C ALA A 68 12.42 23.14 4.59
N SER A 69 11.87 24.27 5.05
CA SER A 69 11.54 24.46 6.47
C SER A 69 10.47 23.47 6.93
N ALA A 70 10.20 23.40 8.23
CA ALA A 70 9.16 22.51 8.77
C ALA A 70 7.78 22.75 8.12
N GLY A 71 7.34 24.01 8.04
CA GLY A 71 6.11 24.38 7.32
C GLY A 71 6.18 24.12 5.82
N GLY A 72 7.33 24.38 5.18
CA GLY A 72 7.55 24.04 3.78
C GLY A 72 7.50 22.54 3.49
N SER A 73 8.02 21.71 4.41
CA SER A 73 7.92 20.24 4.30
C SER A 73 6.47 19.77 4.38
N ALA A 74 5.67 20.39 5.26
CA ALA A 74 4.23 20.13 5.33
C ALA A 74 3.49 20.51 4.04
N GLN A 75 3.82 21.65 3.46
CA GLN A 75 3.26 22.08 2.16
C GLN A 75 3.66 21.12 1.03
N LEU A 76 4.93 20.72 0.97
CA LEU A 76 5.42 19.81 -0.07
C LEU A 76 4.73 18.46 -0.04
N ILE A 77 4.53 17.86 1.14
CA ILE A 77 3.88 16.55 1.22
C ILE A 77 2.36 16.63 0.96
N ALA A 78 1.74 17.76 1.32
CA ALA A 78 0.31 18.00 1.07
C ALA A 78 0.00 18.29 -0.41
N ASP A 79 0.98 18.79 -1.19
CA ASP A 79 0.79 19.05 -2.62
C ASP A 79 1.09 17.78 -3.45
N PRO A 80 0.07 17.18 -4.11
CA PRO A 80 0.26 16.01 -4.99
C PRO A 80 1.23 16.24 -6.15
N LYS A 81 1.41 17.48 -6.58
CA LYS A 81 2.25 17.86 -7.73
C LYS A 81 3.71 18.06 -7.33
N SER A 82 4.04 18.09 -6.07
CA SER A 82 5.41 18.29 -5.57
C SER A 82 6.36 17.14 -5.91
N GLY A 83 5.81 15.92 -6.15
CA GLY A 83 6.58 14.69 -6.29
C GLY A 83 7.16 14.16 -4.96
N VAL A 84 6.79 14.77 -3.82
CA VAL A 84 7.19 14.31 -2.48
C VAL A 84 6.20 13.28 -1.97
N SER A 85 6.69 12.10 -1.60
CA SER A 85 5.86 10.98 -1.13
C SER A 85 6.00 10.73 0.37
N GLY A 86 6.98 11.34 1.04
CA GLY A 86 7.19 11.22 2.48
C GLY A 86 7.80 12.47 3.10
N ALA A 87 7.57 12.72 4.37
CA ALA A 87 8.11 13.88 5.08
C ALA A 87 8.29 13.62 6.58
N PHE A 88 9.29 14.27 7.18
CA PHE A 88 9.38 14.43 8.63
C PHE A 88 8.55 15.66 9.04
N LEU A 89 7.59 15.45 9.93
CA LEU A 89 6.70 16.51 10.41
C LEU A 89 6.71 16.56 11.93
N PHE A 90 6.85 17.78 12.46
CA PHE A 90 6.57 18.02 13.87
C PHE A 90 5.06 18.01 14.12
N GLY A 91 4.66 17.60 15.33
CA GLY A 91 3.27 17.68 15.76
C GLY A 91 2.73 19.12 15.68
N GLY A 92 1.46 19.26 15.33
CA GLY A 92 0.76 20.54 15.19
C GLY A 92 0.84 21.18 13.81
N LEU A 93 1.54 20.59 12.84
CA LEU A 93 1.66 21.14 11.48
C LEU A 93 0.53 20.71 10.53
N LEU A 94 0.10 19.46 10.60
CA LEU A 94 -0.97 18.89 9.79
C LEU A 94 -1.81 17.94 10.63
N ASN A 95 -3.07 17.80 10.27
CA ASN A 95 -3.99 16.83 10.86
C ASN A 95 -4.86 16.17 9.75
N SER A 96 -5.69 15.21 10.14
CA SER A 96 -6.57 14.48 9.22
C SER A 96 -7.59 15.35 8.49
N GLU A 97 -7.95 16.51 9.03
CA GLU A 97 -8.88 17.45 8.39
C GLU A 97 -8.18 18.28 7.31
N THR A 98 -6.95 18.75 7.60
CA THR A 98 -6.17 19.59 6.69
C THR A 98 -5.43 18.79 5.62
N ALA A 99 -5.17 17.51 5.87
CA ALA A 99 -4.41 16.63 4.97
C ALA A 99 -5.00 15.20 4.95
N PRO A 100 -6.21 15.01 4.38
CA PRO A 100 -6.93 13.72 4.39
C PRO A 100 -6.22 12.63 3.57
N ASP A 101 -5.33 13.00 2.65
CA ASP A 101 -4.59 12.09 1.77
C ASP A 101 -3.25 11.63 2.36
N LEU A 102 -2.99 11.96 3.62
CA LEU A 102 -1.77 11.56 4.32
C LEU A 102 -2.05 10.49 5.38
N VAL A 103 -1.04 9.66 5.63
CA VAL A 103 -1.01 8.68 6.72
C VAL A 103 0.32 8.74 7.44
N SER A 104 0.29 8.48 8.75
CA SER A 104 1.49 8.40 9.57
C SER A 104 2.06 6.98 9.56
N LEU A 105 3.39 6.87 9.49
CA LEU A 105 4.11 5.63 9.79
C LEU A 105 4.51 5.54 11.26
N GLY A 106 4.05 6.47 12.09
CA GLY A 106 4.29 6.56 13.52
C GLY A 106 5.17 7.73 13.90
N ARG A 107 5.12 8.06 15.19
CA ARG A 107 6.06 9.02 15.79
C ARG A 107 7.42 8.35 15.92
N ILE A 108 8.48 9.06 15.57
CA ILE A 108 9.85 8.52 15.44
C ILE A 108 10.81 9.07 16.50
N GLY A 109 10.36 10.00 17.30
CA GLY A 109 11.15 10.62 18.36
C GLY A 109 10.47 11.82 18.94
N ALA A 110 10.98 12.29 20.06
CA ALA A 110 10.56 13.51 20.73
C ALA A 110 11.76 14.44 20.93
N ALA A 111 11.56 15.73 20.70
CA ALA A 111 12.56 16.75 20.95
C ALA A 111 11.93 17.93 21.69
N PRO A 112 12.61 18.49 22.71
CA PRO A 112 12.08 19.59 23.49
C PRO A 112 12.17 20.92 22.73
N PHE A 113 11.24 21.82 23.01
CA PHE A 113 11.45 23.25 22.85
C PHE A 113 12.45 23.69 23.92
N TRP A 114 13.52 24.28 23.50
CA TRP A 114 14.55 24.78 24.41
C TRP A 114 14.24 26.23 24.78
N ILE A 115 13.99 26.49 26.06
CA ILE A 115 13.76 27.84 26.58
C ILE A 115 14.91 28.19 27.51
N PHE A 116 15.89 28.90 26.94
CA PHE A 116 17.03 29.40 27.68
C PHE A 116 16.80 30.84 28.11
N TYR A 117 17.32 31.20 29.28
CA TYR A 117 17.21 32.56 29.77
C TYR A 117 18.45 32.98 30.54
N ARG A 118 18.65 34.30 30.65
CA ARG A 118 19.67 34.94 31.46
C ARG A 118 19.03 35.64 32.64
N GLY A 119 19.65 35.50 33.83
CA GLY A 119 19.15 36.12 35.04
C GLY A 119 19.35 35.23 36.27
N SER A 120 19.29 35.85 37.45
CA SER A 120 19.47 35.15 38.73
C SER A 120 18.20 34.48 39.23
N GLU A 121 17.04 35.05 38.92
CA GLU A 121 15.73 34.51 39.35
C GLU A 121 15.30 33.34 38.46
N PRO A 122 14.78 32.25 39.05
CA PRO A 122 14.29 31.12 38.29
C PRO A 122 13.00 31.48 37.56
N LEU A 123 12.96 31.16 36.26
CA LEU A 123 11.75 31.22 35.43
C LEU A 123 11.17 29.81 35.33
N GLU A 124 9.91 29.65 35.76
CA GLU A 124 9.23 28.36 35.80
C GLU A 124 7.90 28.35 35.05
N ARG A 125 7.31 29.53 34.76
CA ARG A 125 6.03 29.68 34.06
C ARG A 125 6.22 30.55 32.81
N LEU A 126 5.64 30.14 31.69
CA LEU A 126 5.74 30.88 30.46
C LEU A 126 5.23 32.32 30.60
N SER A 127 4.22 32.56 31.43
CA SER A 127 3.71 33.93 31.71
C SER A 127 4.78 34.90 32.20
N GLN A 128 5.87 34.42 32.83
CA GLN A 128 6.99 35.24 33.32
C GLN A 128 7.87 35.78 32.17
N LEU A 129 7.67 35.29 30.95
CA LEU A 129 8.39 35.77 29.76
C LEU A 129 7.84 37.10 29.22
N LYS A 130 6.68 37.54 29.72
CA LYS A 130 6.07 38.82 29.33
C LYS A 130 6.98 40.00 29.60
N GLY A 131 7.14 40.88 28.62
CA GLY A 131 7.98 42.08 28.73
C GLY A 131 9.48 41.85 28.53
N LYS A 132 9.92 40.59 28.32
CA LYS A 132 11.35 40.28 28.08
C LYS A 132 11.72 40.45 26.62
N ARG A 133 13.00 40.78 26.41
CA ARG A 133 13.60 40.75 25.08
C ARG A 133 13.84 39.28 24.72
N ALA A 134 13.18 38.82 23.68
CA ALA A 134 13.20 37.41 23.33
C ALA A 134 13.77 37.17 21.93
N TYR A 135 14.48 36.07 21.81
CA TYR A 135 14.73 35.43 20.53
C TYR A 135 13.72 34.31 20.37
N VAL A 136 12.93 34.34 19.32
CA VAL A 136 11.94 33.28 19.00
C VAL A 136 12.14 32.80 17.59
N THR A 137 12.34 31.50 17.42
CA THR A 137 12.48 30.92 16.09
C THR A 137 11.14 30.62 15.45
N VAL A 138 10.91 31.11 14.26
CA VAL A 138 9.66 30.95 13.47
C VAL A 138 9.48 29.52 12.89
N ALA A 139 10.38 28.59 13.20
CA ALA A 139 10.46 27.28 12.55
C ALA A 139 9.27 26.32 12.86
N THR A 140 8.46 26.63 13.87
CA THR A 140 7.39 25.75 14.39
C THR A 140 5.97 26.21 14.04
N GLY A 141 5.84 27.15 13.10
CA GLY A 141 4.53 27.69 12.71
C GLY A 141 3.78 28.34 13.88
N ASP A 142 2.46 28.32 13.84
CA ASP A 142 1.60 28.98 14.83
C ASP A 142 1.59 28.32 16.21
N LEU A 143 2.26 27.16 16.41
CA LEU A 143 2.17 26.41 17.66
C LEU A 143 2.77 27.18 18.84
N VAL A 144 3.96 27.78 18.66
CA VAL A 144 4.62 28.59 19.71
C VAL A 144 3.77 29.81 20.05
N ASP A 145 3.24 30.50 19.05
CA ASP A 145 2.38 31.67 19.24
C ASP A 145 1.10 31.31 19.99
N ARG A 146 0.50 30.17 19.68
CA ARG A 146 -0.68 29.66 20.41
C ARG A 146 -0.36 29.31 21.87
N ILE A 147 0.80 28.69 22.11
CA ILE A 147 1.25 28.37 23.48
C ILE A 147 1.47 29.67 24.28
N LEU A 148 2.16 30.64 23.70
CA LEU A 148 2.40 31.94 24.33
C LEU A 148 1.08 32.69 24.59
N ALA A 149 0.17 32.72 23.62
CA ALA A 149 -1.15 33.35 23.77
C ALA A 149 -1.97 32.70 24.89
N ALA A 150 -1.95 31.36 25.02
CA ALA A 150 -2.61 30.66 26.13
C ALA A 150 -2.01 31.00 27.50
N ASN A 151 -0.76 31.48 27.54
CA ASN A 151 -0.09 31.98 28.73
C ASN A 151 -0.21 33.51 28.93
N GLY A 152 -1.10 34.15 28.17
CA GLY A 152 -1.37 35.58 28.28
C GLY A 152 -0.31 36.49 27.62
N ILE A 153 0.51 35.95 26.74
CA ILE A 153 1.54 36.67 25.97
C ILE A 153 1.03 36.89 24.57
N LYS A 154 0.78 38.12 24.20
CA LYS A 154 0.32 38.52 22.85
C LYS A 154 1.50 38.89 21.94
N PRO A 155 1.33 38.83 20.61
CA PRO A 155 2.29 39.45 19.71
C PRO A 155 2.56 40.92 20.10
N GLY A 156 3.84 41.28 20.27
CA GLY A 156 4.24 42.59 20.76
C GLY A 156 4.47 42.72 22.27
N ASP A 157 4.02 41.76 23.10
CA ASP A 157 4.37 41.70 24.54
C ASP A 157 5.84 41.33 24.79
N MET A 158 6.53 40.82 23.75
CA MET A 158 7.97 40.56 23.76
C MET A 158 8.63 41.27 22.58
N THR A 159 9.84 41.76 22.77
CA THR A 159 10.65 42.29 21.67
C THR A 159 11.42 41.14 21.06
N VAL A 160 11.07 40.79 19.79
CA VAL A 160 11.64 39.63 19.09
C VAL A 160 12.82 40.08 18.23
N SER A 161 13.97 39.42 18.39
CA SER A 161 15.16 39.65 17.58
C SER A 161 14.94 39.18 16.12
N PRO A 162 15.41 39.92 15.12
CA PRO A 162 15.31 39.53 13.70
C PRO A 162 16.31 38.42 13.29
N GLU A 163 17.30 38.12 14.10
CA GLU A 163 18.31 37.11 13.79
C GLU A 163 17.73 35.69 13.80
N ARG A 164 18.42 34.74 13.17
CA ARG A 164 17.91 33.38 12.97
C ARG A 164 18.95 32.31 13.29
N GLY A 165 18.48 31.17 13.82
CA GLY A 165 19.28 29.97 14.10
C GLY A 165 19.78 29.87 15.56
N ALA A 166 20.00 28.66 16.05
CA ALA A 166 20.45 28.42 17.43
C ALA A 166 21.83 29.06 17.76
N PRO A 167 22.80 29.15 16.84
CA PRO A 167 24.05 29.87 17.10
C PRO A 167 23.87 31.39 17.29
N ALA A 168 22.85 32.00 16.66
CA ALA A 168 22.53 33.39 16.91
C ALA A 168 21.94 33.58 18.31
N ALA A 169 21.03 32.68 18.73
CA ALA A 169 20.45 32.70 20.06
C ALA A 169 21.51 32.61 21.17
N GLU A 170 22.50 31.72 20.99
CA GLU A 170 23.64 31.58 21.92
C GLU A 170 24.38 32.91 22.08
N LYS A 171 24.78 33.54 20.98
CA LYS A 171 25.50 34.83 21.00
C LYS A 171 24.68 35.94 21.64
N LEU A 172 23.41 36.07 21.26
CA LEU A 172 22.50 37.10 21.79
C LEU A 172 22.24 36.95 23.30
N LEU A 173 22.13 35.72 23.77
CA LEU A 173 22.04 35.47 25.22
C LEU A 173 23.35 35.80 25.93
N GLN A 174 24.51 35.40 25.39
CA GLN A 174 25.82 35.68 25.99
C GLN A 174 26.13 37.18 26.03
N SER A 175 25.82 37.93 24.96
CA SER A 175 25.97 39.37 24.91
C SER A 175 24.98 40.13 25.83
N GLY A 176 23.87 39.49 26.19
CA GLY A 176 22.80 40.14 26.96
C GLY A 176 21.89 41.03 26.11
N GLU A 177 21.93 40.88 24.78
CA GLU A 177 21.02 41.58 23.86
C GLU A 177 19.59 41.04 23.95
N VAL A 178 19.44 39.75 24.29
CA VAL A 178 18.17 39.14 24.63
C VAL A 178 18.21 38.51 26.05
N ASP A 179 17.07 38.50 26.69
CA ASP A 179 16.91 37.93 28.01
C ASP A 179 16.47 36.46 27.94
N VAL A 180 15.81 36.06 26.86
CA VAL A 180 15.24 34.72 26.68
C VAL A 180 15.42 34.28 25.24
N ALA A 181 15.70 32.99 25.03
CA ALA A 181 15.69 32.34 23.71
C ALA A 181 14.74 31.15 23.73
N ILE A 182 13.76 31.17 22.83
CA ILE A 182 12.82 30.07 22.59
C ILE A 182 13.22 29.42 21.26
N LEU A 183 13.78 28.22 21.34
CA LEU A 183 14.26 27.48 20.18
C LEU A 183 13.30 26.33 19.82
N PRO A 184 13.20 25.98 18.53
CA PRO A 184 12.40 24.86 18.08
C PRO A 184 12.95 23.53 18.62
N PRO A 185 12.25 22.41 18.42
CA PRO A 185 12.77 21.10 18.74
C PRO A 185 14.08 20.83 17.96
N ILE A 186 15.18 20.85 18.71
CA ILE A 186 16.55 20.62 18.21
C ILE A 186 17.13 19.46 19.01
N ASP A 187 17.97 18.65 18.36
CA ASP A 187 18.71 17.57 19.04
C ASP A 187 19.54 18.09 20.21
N LEU A 188 19.47 17.38 21.33
CA LEU A 188 20.25 17.68 22.53
C LEU A 188 21.75 17.79 22.25
N ASN A 189 22.27 16.98 21.31
CA ASN A 189 23.68 16.95 20.96
C ASN A 189 24.11 18.08 20.00
N ALA A 190 23.20 18.96 19.60
CA ALA A 190 23.56 20.10 18.77
C ALA A 190 24.58 20.99 19.51
N PRO A 191 25.69 21.43 18.86
CA PRO A 191 26.77 22.17 19.53
C PRO A 191 26.30 23.41 20.30
N SER A 192 25.38 24.18 19.72
CA SER A 192 24.83 25.38 20.37
C SER A 192 23.96 25.04 21.61
N ILE A 193 23.21 23.95 21.59
CA ILE A 193 22.45 23.50 22.75
C ILE A 193 23.40 23.06 23.86
N GLN A 194 24.40 22.26 23.52
CA GLN A 194 25.41 21.81 24.47
C GLN A 194 26.22 22.98 25.08
N ALA A 195 26.53 23.99 24.27
CA ALA A 195 27.23 25.19 24.76
C ALA A 195 26.37 25.97 25.75
N MET A 196 25.11 26.25 25.43
CA MET A 196 24.17 26.95 26.32
C MET A 196 23.89 26.17 27.59
N LEU A 197 23.80 24.83 27.57
CA LEU A 197 23.60 24.00 28.74
C LEU A 197 24.81 24.02 29.71
N ARG A 198 26.03 24.25 29.20
CA ARG A 198 27.27 24.31 29.96
C ARG A 198 27.67 25.72 30.37
N ASP A 199 27.02 26.75 29.83
CA ASP A 199 27.33 28.14 30.15
C ASP A 199 26.68 28.52 31.51
N PRO A 200 27.48 28.88 32.55
CA PRO A 200 26.95 29.22 33.87
C PRO A 200 26.11 30.51 33.89
N SER A 201 26.23 31.36 32.85
CA SER A 201 25.44 32.59 32.73
C SER A 201 24.05 32.37 32.12
N ILE A 202 23.85 31.20 31.49
CA ILE A 202 22.60 30.82 30.81
C ILE A 202 21.93 29.72 31.59
N ARG A 203 20.63 29.85 31.79
CA ARG A 203 19.81 28.84 32.47
C ARG A 203 18.78 28.23 31.53
N LEU A 204 18.54 26.95 31.71
CA LEU A 204 17.42 26.25 31.08
C LEU A 204 16.17 26.41 31.93
N MET A 205 15.07 26.81 31.33
CA MET A 205 13.80 27.00 32.03
C MET A 205 13.16 25.65 32.38
N ASN A 206 12.84 25.46 33.66
CA ASN A 206 12.01 24.37 34.14
C ASN A 206 10.54 24.77 34.01
N VAL A 207 9.83 24.19 33.04
CA VAL A 207 8.42 24.50 32.77
C VAL A 207 7.54 23.76 33.77
N SER A 208 7.22 24.42 34.92
CA SER A 208 6.44 23.80 36.02
C SER A 208 5.02 23.37 35.57
N GLN A 209 4.46 24.04 34.57
CA GLN A 209 3.15 23.76 33.97
C GLN A 209 3.20 22.83 32.76
N ALA A 210 4.30 22.12 32.50
CA ALA A 210 4.47 21.29 31.32
C ALA A 210 3.31 20.28 31.09
N GLU A 211 2.89 19.60 32.20
CA GLU A 211 1.77 18.64 32.12
C GLU A 211 0.45 19.33 31.74
N ALA A 212 0.14 20.50 32.28
CA ALA A 212 -1.07 21.25 31.96
C ALA A 212 -1.06 21.71 30.48
N ILE A 213 0.09 22.19 30.02
CA ILE A 213 0.27 22.63 28.63
C ILE A 213 0.04 21.47 27.64
N THR A 214 0.58 20.29 27.92
CA THR A 214 0.41 19.12 27.03
C THR A 214 -1.03 18.60 27.00
N ARG A 215 -1.79 18.80 28.06
CA ARG A 215 -3.24 18.51 28.08
C ARG A 215 -4.05 19.45 27.22
N LEU A 216 -3.65 20.72 27.13
CA LEU A 216 -4.30 21.72 26.27
C LEU A 216 -3.84 21.64 24.81
N PHE A 217 -2.64 21.15 24.57
CA PHE A 217 -2.02 21.02 23.24
C PHE A 217 -1.59 19.57 23.00
N PRO A 218 -2.47 18.70 22.47
CA PRO A 218 -2.19 17.26 22.28
C PRO A 218 -1.01 16.94 21.36
N ALA A 219 -0.56 17.91 20.55
CA ALA A 219 0.64 17.81 19.71
C ALA A 219 1.95 17.86 20.53
N LEU A 220 1.86 18.20 21.83
CA LEU A 220 2.99 18.34 22.71
C LEU A 220 3.06 17.20 23.73
N ASN A 221 4.30 16.93 24.19
CA ASN A 221 4.59 15.98 25.27
C ASN A 221 5.40 16.66 26.35
N ARG A 222 5.19 16.23 27.59
CA ARG A 222 6.09 16.55 28.69
C ARG A 222 7.34 15.69 28.55
N LEU A 223 8.50 16.34 28.52
CA LEU A 223 9.80 15.70 28.52
C LEU A 223 10.52 16.08 29.80
N VAL A 224 11.36 15.19 30.30
CA VAL A 224 12.19 15.45 31.49
C VAL A 224 13.65 15.32 31.07
N LEU A 225 14.44 16.37 31.29
CA LEU A 225 15.89 16.31 31.18
C LEU A 225 16.42 15.91 32.57
N PRO A 226 16.93 14.66 32.74
CA PRO A 226 17.33 14.17 34.04
C PRO A 226 18.53 14.95 34.63
N GLN A 227 18.59 15.03 35.93
CA GLN A 227 19.74 15.58 36.66
C GLN A 227 21.04 14.92 36.19
N GLY A 228 22.07 15.72 35.95
CA GLY A 228 23.40 15.26 35.59
C GLY A 228 23.58 14.69 34.19
N VAL A 229 22.52 14.56 33.39
CA VAL A 229 22.55 13.83 32.10
C VAL A 229 23.47 14.47 31.05
N ILE A 230 23.80 15.76 31.18
CA ILE A 230 24.72 16.48 30.30
C ILE A 230 26.16 16.35 30.75
N ASP A 231 26.37 16.38 32.07
CA ASP A 231 27.68 16.24 32.68
C ASP A 231 27.48 15.72 34.13
N LEU A 232 27.86 14.47 34.36
CA LEU A 232 27.68 13.81 35.64
C LEU A 232 28.63 14.40 36.71
N GLU A 233 29.85 14.78 36.32
CA GLU A 233 30.84 15.35 37.25
C GLU A 233 30.42 16.72 37.76
N LYS A 234 29.96 17.57 36.83
CA LYS A 234 29.51 18.93 37.14
C LYS A 234 28.05 19.01 37.54
N ASN A 235 27.35 17.87 37.55
CA ASN A 235 25.94 17.76 37.87
C ASN A 235 25.07 18.71 37.00
N ILE A 236 25.22 18.63 35.67
CA ILE A 236 24.47 19.45 34.72
C ILE A 236 23.37 18.60 34.08
N PRO A 237 22.09 19.01 34.15
CA PRO A 237 21.53 20.06 35.00
C PRO A 237 21.56 19.67 36.52
N PRO A 238 21.47 20.64 37.42
CA PRO A 238 21.58 20.38 38.87
C PRO A 238 20.34 19.66 39.47
N SER A 239 19.26 19.60 38.76
CA SER A 239 18.02 18.89 39.10
C SER A 239 17.30 18.50 37.82
N ASP A 240 16.31 17.62 37.91
CA ASP A 240 15.42 17.30 36.78
C ASP A 240 14.73 18.56 36.27
N VAL A 241 14.74 18.75 34.95
CA VAL A 241 14.11 19.90 34.27
C VAL A 241 12.93 19.42 33.41
N ASN A 242 11.74 19.92 33.74
CA ASN A 242 10.54 19.67 32.95
C ASN A 242 10.53 20.57 31.70
N LEU A 243 10.36 19.96 30.57
CA LEU A 243 10.31 20.63 29.27
C LEU A 243 9.00 20.29 28.59
N ILE A 244 8.59 21.13 27.66
CA ILE A 244 7.56 20.81 26.66
C ILE A 244 8.27 20.44 25.36
N GLY A 245 7.81 19.41 24.70
CA GLY A 245 8.41 18.96 23.45
C GLY A 245 7.36 18.59 22.40
N SER A 246 7.78 18.56 21.17
CA SER A 246 7.00 18.01 20.09
C SER A 246 7.53 16.65 19.68
N THR A 247 6.65 15.74 19.32
CA THR A 247 7.05 14.51 18.63
C THR A 247 7.16 14.76 17.15
N THR A 248 8.06 14.04 16.52
CA THR A 248 8.18 14.02 15.07
C THR A 248 7.52 12.77 14.52
N ALA A 249 6.65 12.93 13.53
CA ALA A 249 6.10 11.81 12.75
C ALA A 249 6.85 11.66 11.43
N PHE A 250 6.93 10.44 10.93
CA PHE A 250 7.21 10.21 9.52
C PHE A 250 5.89 9.95 8.79
N VAL A 251 5.54 10.85 7.89
CA VAL A 251 4.25 10.88 7.21
C VAL A 251 4.46 10.56 5.74
N VAL A 252 3.55 9.80 5.16
CA VAL A 252 3.56 9.46 3.73
C VAL A 252 2.19 9.69 3.10
N ARG A 253 2.15 9.75 1.79
CA ARG A 253 0.90 9.82 1.03
C ARG A 253 0.20 8.46 1.05
N LYS A 254 -1.13 8.46 1.11
CA LYS A 254 -1.96 7.23 1.06
C LYS A 254 -1.79 6.43 -0.22
N ASP A 255 -1.44 7.09 -1.33
CA ASP A 255 -1.23 6.46 -2.64
C ASP A 255 0.17 5.84 -2.80
N LEU A 256 1.03 5.93 -1.78
CA LEU A 256 2.32 5.25 -1.78
C LEU A 256 2.12 3.73 -1.81
N HIS A 257 2.94 3.05 -2.61
CA HIS A 257 2.84 1.60 -2.77
C HIS A 257 2.99 0.86 -1.42
N PRO A 258 2.07 -0.08 -1.06
CA PRO A 258 2.07 -0.75 0.24
C PRO A 258 3.40 -1.41 0.63
N GLU A 259 4.11 -2.02 -0.34
CA GLU A 259 5.42 -2.62 -0.06
C GLU A 259 6.48 -1.59 0.33
N LEU A 260 6.40 -0.34 -0.20
CA LEU A 260 7.29 0.74 0.25
C LEU A 260 6.93 1.23 1.65
N ILE A 261 5.64 1.28 2.00
CA ILE A 261 5.19 1.59 3.36
C ILE A 261 5.75 0.56 4.34
N TYR A 262 5.65 -0.73 4.00
CA TYR A 262 6.21 -1.82 4.80
C TYR A 262 7.74 -1.68 4.98
N LEU A 263 8.47 -1.45 3.88
CA LEU A 263 9.92 -1.27 3.90
C LEU A 263 10.31 -0.03 4.72
N LEU A 264 9.58 1.07 4.60
CA LEU A 264 9.79 2.25 5.42
C LEU A 264 9.53 1.97 6.90
N ALA A 265 8.48 1.25 7.26
CA ALA A 265 8.20 0.87 8.64
C ALA A 265 9.34 0.02 9.24
N GLU A 266 9.93 -0.89 8.46
CA GLU A 266 11.13 -1.65 8.83
C GLU A 266 12.32 -0.71 9.10
N VAL A 267 12.59 0.21 8.18
CA VAL A 267 13.68 1.19 8.31
C VAL A 267 13.46 2.11 9.51
N LEU A 268 12.24 2.57 9.74
CA LEU A 268 11.90 3.39 10.91
C LEU A 268 12.17 2.64 12.21
N LYS A 269 11.73 1.39 12.31
CA LYS A 269 11.96 0.54 13.48
C LYS A 269 13.45 0.33 13.74
N GLU A 270 14.22 0.00 12.71
CA GLU A 270 15.67 -0.18 12.84
C GLU A 270 16.40 1.09 13.28
N VAL A 271 15.96 2.26 12.81
CA VAL A 271 16.62 3.53 13.07
C VAL A 271 16.23 4.14 14.42
N HIS A 272 14.96 3.96 14.87
CA HIS A 272 14.40 4.71 16.00
C HIS A 272 14.09 3.87 17.23
N SER A 273 14.23 2.55 17.19
CA SER A 273 13.96 1.69 18.36
C SER A 273 15.00 1.81 19.49
N GLY A 274 16.10 2.51 19.25
CA GLY A 274 17.12 2.77 20.27
C GLY A 274 16.63 3.69 21.40
N GLY A 275 17.26 3.59 22.59
CA GLY A 275 17.03 4.51 23.69
C GLY A 275 17.74 5.85 23.47
N GLY A 276 17.26 6.89 24.17
CA GLY A 276 17.85 8.23 24.20
C GLY A 276 17.47 8.94 25.51
N VAL A 277 17.92 10.18 25.66
CA VAL A 277 17.64 10.96 26.87
C VAL A 277 16.14 11.19 27.05
N PHE A 278 15.40 11.38 25.97
CA PHE A 278 13.97 11.67 26.00
C PHE A 278 13.11 10.50 25.54
N GLN A 279 13.70 9.31 25.36
CA GLN A 279 12.95 8.12 24.89
C GLN A 279 13.52 6.84 25.46
N ARG A 280 12.63 5.90 25.77
CA ARG A 280 13.01 4.55 26.19
C ARG A 280 13.30 3.67 24.99
N PRO A 281 14.14 2.62 25.13
CA PRO A 281 14.31 1.64 24.07
C PRO A 281 12.96 1.01 23.67
N GLY A 282 12.67 0.98 22.37
CA GLY A 282 11.42 0.43 21.82
C GLY A 282 10.18 1.35 21.93
N GLU A 283 10.33 2.58 22.45
CA GLU A 283 9.23 3.55 22.53
C GLU A 283 8.82 4.07 21.13
N PHE A 284 9.80 4.21 20.26
CA PHE A 284 9.59 4.61 18.88
C PHE A 284 10.05 3.52 17.88
N PRO A 285 9.43 3.46 16.70
CA PRO A 285 8.26 4.22 16.23
C PRO A 285 7.00 3.86 17.05
N SER A 286 6.17 4.88 17.37
CA SER A 286 4.94 4.64 18.11
C SER A 286 3.84 4.06 17.21
N LEU A 287 2.97 3.22 17.79
CA LEU A 287 1.80 2.64 17.11
C LEU A 287 0.60 3.60 17.00
N THR A 288 0.75 4.82 17.52
CA THR A 288 -0.32 5.81 17.54
C THR A 288 0.20 7.16 17.10
N ASP A 289 -0.65 7.88 16.38
CA ASP A 289 -0.46 9.28 16.04
C ASP A 289 -1.77 10.03 16.32
N PRO A 290 -1.78 11.06 17.17
CA PRO A 290 -3.00 11.76 17.53
C PRO A 290 -3.54 12.68 16.43
N GLU A 291 -2.75 12.94 15.37
CA GLU A 291 -3.08 13.94 14.34
C GLU A 291 -3.45 13.31 13.00
N LEU A 292 -2.79 12.22 12.63
CA LEU A 292 -3.00 11.53 11.35
C LEU A 292 -3.31 10.04 11.58
N PRO A 293 -4.15 9.44 10.73
CA PRO A 293 -4.38 8.00 10.79
C PRO A 293 -3.08 7.25 10.48
N MET A 294 -2.88 6.14 11.17
CA MET A 294 -1.74 5.25 10.92
C MET A 294 -1.94 4.46 9.63
N ALA A 295 -0.88 4.28 8.86
CA ALA A 295 -0.87 3.36 7.73
C ALA A 295 -1.06 1.91 8.24
N GLU A 296 -1.98 1.16 7.64
CA GLU A 296 -2.30 -0.22 8.05
C GLU A 296 -1.07 -1.13 7.96
N GLU A 297 -0.27 -0.98 6.92
CA GLU A 297 0.95 -1.74 6.69
C GLU A 297 2.00 -1.49 7.77
N ALA A 298 2.12 -0.24 8.25
CA ALA A 298 3.05 0.09 9.33
C ALA A 298 2.59 -0.51 10.65
N VAL A 299 1.29 -0.44 10.95
CA VAL A 299 0.70 -1.06 12.15
C VAL A 299 0.90 -2.57 12.14
N ASP A 300 0.65 -3.22 10.98
CA ASP A 300 0.85 -4.65 10.81
C ASP A 300 2.31 -5.03 11.04
N TYR A 301 3.25 -4.31 10.41
CA TYR A 301 4.68 -4.56 10.62
C TYR A 301 5.12 -4.39 12.07
N TYR A 302 4.66 -3.34 12.77
CA TYR A 302 5.09 -3.11 14.15
C TYR A 302 4.52 -4.14 15.13
N ARG A 303 3.31 -4.67 14.87
CA ARG A 303 2.67 -5.71 15.71
C ARG A 303 3.19 -7.11 15.41
N ASN A 304 3.27 -7.47 14.14
CA ASN A 304 3.49 -8.84 13.69
C ASN A 304 4.93 -9.09 13.20
N GLY A 305 5.70 -8.00 12.98
CA GLY A 305 7.03 -8.09 12.36
C GLY A 305 6.96 -8.37 10.86
N PRO A 306 8.08 -8.74 10.23
CA PRO A 306 8.12 -9.04 8.80
C PRO A 306 7.23 -10.23 8.46
N SER A 307 6.44 -10.11 7.39
CA SER A 307 5.59 -11.20 6.90
C SER A 307 6.43 -12.42 6.53
N PHE A 308 5.79 -13.61 6.48
CA PHE A 308 6.50 -14.85 6.09
C PHE A 308 7.28 -14.69 4.78
N LEU A 309 6.69 -14.06 3.78
CA LEU A 309 7.35 -13.83 2.50
C LEU A 309 8.56 -12.89 2.62
N GLN A 310 8.45 -11.83 3.42
CA GLN A 310 9.53 -10.86 3.63
C GLN A 310 10.72 -11.45 4.40
N ARG A 311 10.50 -12.48 5.20
CA ARG A 311 11.57 -13.16 5.93
C ARG A 311 12.48 -14.00 5.02
N TYR A 312 11.96 -14.51 3.89
CA TYR A 312 12.67 -15.43 3.00
C TYR A 312 12.96 -14.89 1.61
N LEU A 313 12.20 -13.85 1.17
CA LEU A 313 12.32 -13.28 -0.16
C LEU A 313 12.80 -11.84 -0.10
N PRO A 314 13.71 -11.43 -0.97
CA PRO A 314 14.06 -10.02 -1.15
C PRO A 314 12.83 -9.17 -1.50
N PHE A 315 12.83 -7.91 -1.08
CA PHE A 315 11.74 -6.94 -1.29
C PHE A 315 11.16 -6.96 -2.72
N TRP A 316 12.03 -6.92 -3.74
CA TRP A 316 11.61 -6.90 -5.14
C TRP A 316 10.94 -8.21 -5.60
N MET A 317 11.24 -9.36 -4.97
CA MET A 317 10.64 -10.66 -5.31
C MET A 317 9.25 -10.86 -4.70
N ILE A 318 8.91 -10.18 -3.63
CA ILE A 318 7.63 -10.36 -2.92
C ILE A 318 6.45 -10.04 -3.84
N ASN A 319 6.54 -8.92 -4.56
CA ASN A 319 5.51 -8.52 -5.49
C ASN A 319 5.36 -9.53 -6.65
N TYR A 320 6.47 -10.06 -7.18
CA TYR A 320 6.43 -11.14 -8.17
C TYR A 320 5.81 -12.42 -7.60
N ALA A 321 6.17 -12.82 -6.39
CA ALA A 321 5.61 -13.99 -5.73
C ALA A 321 4.08 -13.87 -5.53
N LYS A 322 3.59 -12.71 -5.07
CA LYS A 322 2.15 -12.43 -4.94
C LYS A 322 1.43 -12.50 -6.29
N ARG A 323 2.01 -11.94 -7.35
CA ARG A 323 1.44 -12.01 -8.71
C ARG A 323 1.42 -13.44 -9.24
N VAL A 324 2.52 -14.17 -9.11
CA VAL A 324 2.60 -15.59 -9.54
C VAL A 324 1.59 -16.44 -8.80
N ALA A 325 1.44 -16.26 -7.48
CA ALA A 325 0.44 -16.97 -6.69
C ALA A 325 -0.99 -16.67 -7.17
N ALA A 326 -1.32 -15.40 -7.43
CA ALA A 326 -2.63 -15.00 -7.96
C ALA A 326 -2.91 -15.63 -9.32
N ILE A 327 -1.92 -15.63 -10.23
CA ILE A 327 -2.02 -16.27 -11.55
C ILE A 327 -2.24 -17.78 -11.43
N LEU A 328 -1.49 -18.44 -10.54
CA LEU A 328 -1.64 -19.88 -10.31
C LEU A 328 -3.04 -20.23 -9.78
N ILE A 329 -3.55 -19.47 -8.82
CA ILE A 329 -4.91 -19.66 -8.29
C ILE A 329 -5.95 -19.48 -9.40
N ALA A 330 -5.85 -18.41 -10.20
CA ALA A 330 -6.74 -18.16 -11.32
C ALA A 330 -6.63 -19.25 -12.39
N ALA A 331 -5.41 -19.70 -12.71
CA ALA A 331 -5.17 -20.78 -13.66
C ALA A 331 -5.82 -22.09 -13.19
N VAL A 332 -5.63 -22.48 -11.94
CA VAL A 332 -6.25 -23.69 -11.37
C VAL A 332 -7.79 -23.59 -11.41
N ALA A 333 -8.35 -22.43 -11.01
CA ALA A 333 -9.78 -22.18 -11.03
C ALA A 333 -10.42 -22.31 -12.42
N ILE A 334 -9.65 -22.07 -13.49
CA ILE A 334 -10.11 -22.17 -14.88
C ILE A 334 -9.81 -23.54 -15.48
N VAL A 335 -8.62 -24.07 -15.25
CA VAL A 335 -8.16 -25.33 -15.84
C VAL A 335 -9.02 -26.50 -15.36
N ILE A 336 -9.32 -26.57 -14.08
CA ILE A 336 -10.14 -27.66 -13.52
C ILE A 336 -11.53 -27.74 -14.20
N PRO A 337 -12.35 -26.69 -14.24
CA PRO A 337 -13.63 -26.71 -14.96
C PRO A 337 -13.49 -27.05 -16.44
N VAL A 338 -12.52 -26.46 -17.13
CA VAL A 338 -12.31 -26.73 -18.57
C VAL A 338 -12.07 -28.22 -18.80
N PHE A 339 -11.16 -28.85 -18.05
CA PHE A 339 -10.91 -30.28 -18.22
C PHE A 339 -12.09 -31.14 -17.80
N THR A 340 -12.85 -30.75 -16.81
CA THR A 340 -14.02 -31.50 -16.30
C THR A 340 -15.23 -31.38 -17.23
N TYR A 341 -15.50 -30.19 -17.76
CA TYR A 341 -16.72 -29.96 -18.54
C TYR A 341 -16.52 -30.12 -20.05
N THR A 342 -15.31 -29.96 -20.60
CA THR A 342 -15.05 -30.14 -22.03
C THR A 342 -15.47 -31.53 -22.54
N PRO A 343 -15.15 -32.68 -21.89
CA PRO A 343 -15.61 -33.97 -22.32
C PRO A 343 -17.13 -34.10 -22.28
N ARG A 344 -17.79 -33.55 -21.26
CA ARG A 344 -19.26 -33.56 -21.13
C ARG A 344 -19.93 -32.75 -22.24
N LEU A 345 -19.43 -31.56 -22.50
CA LEU A 345 -19.91 -30.69 -23.59
C LEU A 345 -19.73 -31.36 -24.94
N TYR A 346 -18.59 -32.01 -25.16
CA TYR A 346 -18.34 -32.76 -26.37
C TYR A 346 -19.33 -33.93 -26.54
N ALA A 347 -19.56 -34.72 -25.51
CA ALA A 347 -20.53 -35.80 -25.50
C ALA A 347 -21.96 -35.27 -25.80
N TRP A 348 -22.34 -34.15 -25.22
CA TRP A 348 -23.62 -33.49 -25.47
C TRP A 348 -23.77 -33.03 -26.92
N LEU A 349 -22.74 -32.42 -27.52
CA LEU A 349 -22.74 -32.00 -28.92
C LEU A 349 -22.88 -33.17 -29.88
N VAL A 350 -22.22 -34.29 -29.57
CA VAL A 350 -22.34 -35.54 -30.39
C VAL A 350 -23.74 -36.11 -30.26
N ASN A 351 -24.32 -36.16 -29.06
CA ASN A 351 -25.68 -36.61 -28.84
C ASN A 351 -26.71 -35.74 -29.59
N LEU A 352 -26.52 -34.43 -29.65
CA LEU A 352 -27.40 -33.56 -30.46
C LEU A 352 -27.33 -33.89 -31.94
N ARG A 353 -26.17 -34.27 -32.49
CA ARG A 353 -26.03 -34.71 -33.90
C ARG A 353 -26.74 -36.04 -34.12
N LEU A 354 -26.55 -36.99 -33.23
CA LEU A 354 -27.26 -38.29 -33.28
C LEU A 354 -28.79 -38.12 -33.25
N LEU A 355 -29.30 -37.27 -32.39
CA LEU A 355 -30.74 -36.98 -32.33
C LEU A 355 -31.31 -36.40 -33.63
N ARG A 356 -30.53 -35.58 -34.36
CA ARG A 356 -30.90 -35.05 -35.66
C ARG A 356 -30.98 -36.16 -36.71
N LEU A 357 -30.03 -37.11 -36.71
CA LEU A 357 -30.06 -38.26 -37.62
C LEU A 357 -31.24 -39.20 -37.30
N TYR A 358 -31.54 -39.46 -36.03
CA TYR A 358 -32.71 -40.22 -35.63
C TYR A 358 -34.02 -39.55 -36.04
N ARG A 359 -34.12 -38.22 -35.99
CA ARG A 359 -35.30 -37.49 -36.50
C ARG A 359 -35.45 -37.66 -37.99
N ARG A 360 -34.39 -37.60 -38.79
CA ARG A 360 -34.39 -37.84 -40.23
C ARG A 360 -34.81 -39.28 -40.54
N LEU A 361 -34.22 -40.26 -39.89
CA LEU A 361 -34.56 -41.67 -40.02
C LEU A 361 -36.01 -41.96 -39.69
N ARG A 362 -36.56 -41.32 -38.64
CA ARG A 362 -37.98 -41.42 -38.27
C ARG A 362 -38.90 -40.87 -39.35
N LEU A 363 -38.52 -39.78 -40.02
CA LEU A 363 -39.30 -39.25 -41.15
C LEU A 363 -39.34 -40.25 -42.33
N VAL A 364 -38.20 -40.82 -42.69
CA VAL A 364 -38.11 -41.88 -43.71
C VAL A 364 -39.01 -43.09 -43.34
N ASN A 365 -38.93 -43.57 -42.09
CA ASN A 365 -39.77 -44.67 -41.62
C ASN A 365 -41.28 -44.33 -41.59
N THR A 366 -41.62 -43.05 -41.37
CA THR A 366 -43.04 -42.63 -41.39
C THR A 366 -43.57 -42.57 -42.82
N GLN A 367 -42.76 -42.14 -43.75
CA GLN A 367 -43.13 -42.12 -45.17
C GLN A 367 -43.23 -43.53 -45.75
N LEU A 368 -42.37 -44.46 -45.34
CA LEU A 368 -42.45 -45.88 -45.70
C LEU A 368 -43.78 -46.55 -45.36
N LYS A 369 -44.57 -46.04 -44.44
CA LYS A 369 -45.89 -46.57 -44.04
C LYS A 369 -47.02 -46.13 -44.97
N ARG A 370 -46.77 -45.19 -45.91
CA ARG A 370 -47.75 -44.69 -46.88
C ARG A 370 -47.66 -45.50 -48.22
N HIS A 371 -48.64 -45.32 -49.11
CA HIS A 371 -48.53 -45.80 -50.43
C HIS A 371 -47.50 -44.96 -51.22
N LEU A 372 -46.43 -45.59 -51.73
CA LEU A 372 -45.33 -44.96 -52.35
C LEU A 372 -45.30 -45.27 -53.84
N THR A 373 -44.94 -44.29 -54.64
CA THR A 373 -44.59 -44.43 -56.09
C THR A 373 -43.13 -44.83 -56.24
N ALA A 374 -42.72 -45.32 -57.41
CA ALA A 374 -41.36 -45.72 -57.68
C ALA A 374 -40.34 -44.55 -57.52
N ASN A 375 -40.75 -43.34 -57.96
CA ASN A 375 -39.89 -42.12 -57.72
C ASN A 375 -39.71 -41.74 -56.28
N GLU A 376 -40.71 -41.90 -55.46
CA GLU A 376 -40.63 -41.61 -53.99
C GLU A 376 -39.75 -42.65 -53.33
N ILE A 377 -39.69 -43.89 -53.75
CA ILE A 377 -38.78 -44.91 -53.23
C ILE A 377 -37.33 -44.51 -53.46
N GLY A 378 -37.02 -44.03 -54.72
CA GLY A 378 -35.69 -43.57 -55.08
C GLY A 378 -35.24 -42.37 -54.19
N ALA A 379 -36.17 -41.43 -53.98
CA ALA A 379 -35.86 -40.29 -53.12
C ALA A 379 -35.57 -40.71 -51.64
N LEU A 380 -36.33 -41.66 -51.11
CA LEU A 380 -36.12 -42.22 -49.77
C LEU A 380 -34.82 -43.03 -49.65
N GLN A 381 -34.38 -43.70 -50.74
CA GLN A 381 -33.05 -44.33 -50.76
C GLN A 381 -31.94 -43.30 -50.70
N GLY A 382 -32.00 -42.19 -51.42
CA GLY A 382 -31.05 -41.11 -51.35
C GLY A 382 -30.99 -40.45 -50.00
N ASP A 383 -32.14 -40.23 -49.34
CA ASP A 383 -32.19 -39.71 -47.98
C ASP A 383 -31.55 -40.68 -46.99
N LEU A 384 -31.78 -41.98 -47.12
CA LEU A 384 -31.22 -43.01 -46.24
C LEU A 384 -29.68 -43.11 -46.42
N ASP A 385 -29.19 -43.05 -47.63
CA ASP A 385 -27.75 -43.02 -47.92
C ASP A 385 -27.08 -41.75 -47.41
N GLY A 386 -27.78 -40.62 -47.46
CA GLY A 386 -27.34 -39.37 -46.86
C GLY A 386 -27.25 -39.45 -45.32
N ILE A 387 -28.21 -40.17 -44.66
CA ILE A 387 -28.16 -40.40 -43.22
C ILE A 387 -27.01 -41.35 -42.85
N ASP A 388 -26.79 -42.42 -43.62
CA ASP A 388 -25.73 -43.39 -43.42
C ASP A 388 -24.33 -42.71 -43.55
N HIS A 389 -24.15 -41.92 -44.61
CA HIS A 389 -22.92 -41.15 -44.80
C HIS A 389 -22.66 -40.19 -43.65
N ALA A 390 -23.68 -39.47 -43.20
CA ALA A 390 -23.57 -38.55 -42.04
C ALA A 390 -23.31 -39.29 -40.73
N ALA A 391 -23.82 -40.51 -40.56
CA ALA A 391 -23.55 -41.36 -39.38
C ALA A 391 -22.09 -41.83 -39.36
N ASN A 392 -21.54 -42.24 -40.50
CA ASN A 392 -20.17 -42.73 -40.60
C ASN A 392 -19.08 -41.65 -40.32
N VAL A 393 -19.43 -40.37 -40.40
CA VAL A 393 -18.53 -39.24 -40.04
C VAL A 393 -18.49 -39.01 -38.52
N LEU A 394 -19.37 -39.62 -37.73
CA LEU A 394 -19.40 -39.47 -36.27
C LEU A 394 -18.26 -40.24 -35.58
N PRO A 395 -17.61 -39.67 -34.55
CA PRO A 395 -16.51 -40.34 -33.88
C PRO A 395 -16.96 -41.57 -33.06
N MET A 396 -16.25 -42.69 -33.25
CA MET A 396 -16.56 -44.02 -32.65
C MET A 396 -16.62 -44.11 -31.13
N ARG A 397 -16.33 -43.03 -30.43
CA ARG A 397 -16.30 -42.99 -28.94
C ARG A 397 -17.69 -43.14 -28.24
N HIS A 398 -18.75 -43.13 -29.04
CA HIS A 398 -20.15 -43.33 -28.58
C HIS A 398 -20.72 -44.61 -29.26
N SER A 399 -20.02 -45.71 -29.13
CA SER A 399 -20.26 -46.96 -29.79
C SER A 399 -21.72 -47.44 -29.74
N ASP A 400 -22.34 -47.45 -28.55
CA ASP A 400 -23.68 -48.07 -28.39
C ASP A 400 -24.79 -47.32 -29.14
N ALA A 401 -24.82 -45.99 -29.01
CA ALA A 401 -25.82 -45.16 -29.69
C ALA A 401 -25.54 -45.12 -31.23
N PHE A 402 -24.29 -45.15 -31.65
CA PHE A 402 -23.86 -45.21 -33.05
C PHE A 402 -24.25 -46.58 -33.67
N PHE A 403 -23.91 -47.67 -33.02
CA PHE A 403 -24.28 -49.01 -33.50
C PHE A 403 -25.81 -49.20 -33.57
N SER A 404 -26.54 -48.70 -32.56
CA SER A 404 -27.98 -48.69 -32.60
C SER A 404 -28.54 -47.90 -33.79
N LEU A 405 -27.97 -46.77 -34.14
CA LEU A 405 -28.35 -45.97 -35.29
C LEU A 405 -28.10 -46.72 -36.59
N LEU A 406 -26.90 -47.32 -36.77
CA LEU A 406 -26.56 -48.12 -37.95
C LEU A 406 -27.50 -49.29 -38.12
N MET A 407 -27.79 -50.03 -37.03
CA MET A 407 -28.76 -51.15 -37.05
C MET A 407 -30.16 -50.67 -37.51
N HIS A 408 -30.63 -49.53 -37.04
CA HIS A 408 -31.93 -48.98 -37.46
C HIS A 408 -31.91 -48.51 -38.90
N ILE A 409 -30.76 -47.98 -39.44
CA ILE A 409 -30.58 -47.62 -40.85
C ILE A 409 -30.68 -48.89 -41.69
N ASP A 410 -29.99 -49.97 -41.30
CA ASP A 410 -29.97 -51.24 -42.06
C ASP A 410 -31.35 -51.91 -42.07
N MET A 411 -32.04 -51.95 -40.93
CA MET A 411 -33.43 -52.41 -40.83
C MET A 411 -34.37 -51.59 -41.75
N THR A 412 -34.17 -50.27 -41.84
CA THR A 412 -34.95 -49.38 -42.70
C THR A 412 -34.63 -49.62 -44.17
N ARG A 413 -33.36 -49.87 -44.51
CA ARG A 413 -32.89 -50.22 -45.88
C ARG A 413 -33.51 -51.54 -46.35
N THR A 414 -33.51 -52.57 -45.48
CA THR A 414 -34.13 -53.86 -45.76
C THR A 414 -35.65 -53.72 -46.02
N ARG A 415 -36.38 -52.97 -45.23
CA ARG A 415 -37.82 -52.68 -45.44
C ARG A 415 -38.07 -51.93 -46.75
N LEU A 416 -37.23 -50.97 -47.09
CA LEU A 416 -37.34 -50.18 -48.31
C LEU A 416 -37.12 -51.09 -49.55
N ALA A 417 -36.09 -51.96 -49.53
CA ALA A 417 -35.78 -52.92 -50.58
C ALA A 417 -36.92 -53.94 -50.83
N ALA A 418 -37.49 -54.47 -49.71
CA ALA A 418 -38.65 -55.36 -49.80
C ALA A 418 -39.88 -54.69 -50.44
N ARG A 419 -40.10 -53.40 -50.15
CA ARG A 419 -41.22 -52.62 -50.71
C ARG A 419 -40.99 -52.29 -52.18
N SER A 420 -39.74 -51.96 -52.62
CA SER A 420 -39.35 -51.76 -53.96
C SER A 420 -39.57 -53.02 -54.85
N ALA A 421 -39.14 -54.16 -54.30
CA ALA A 421 -39.36 -55.47 -54.99
C ALA A 421 -40.85 -55.86 -55.16
N ALA A 422 -41.68 -55.52 -54.15
CA ALA A 422 -43.12 -55.73 -54.17
C ALA A 422 -43.81 -54.85 -55.27
N LEU A 423 -43.41 -53.61 -55.43
CA LEU A 423 -43.93 -52.72 -56.49
C LEU A 423 -43.47 -53.13 -57.87
N GLN A 424 -42.25 -53.61 -58.05
CA GLN A 424 -41.78 -54.16 -59.34
C GLN A 424 -42.55 -55.43 -59.77
N ARG A 425 -42.99 -56.23 -58.81
CA ARG A 425 -43.85 -57.42 -59.11
C ARG A 425 -45.26 -57.03 -59.47
N LEU A 426 -45.79 -55.92 -59.03
CA LEU A 426 -47.15 -55.44 -59.29
C LEU A 426 -47.22 -54.67 -60.63
N ASN A 427 -46.10 -54.22 -61.15
CA ASN A 427 -46.00 -53.44 -62.39
C ASN A 427 -44.87 -53.99 -63.32
N PRO A 428 -45.00 -55.21 -63.91
CA PRO A 428 -43.94 -55.84 -64.67
C PRO A 428 -43.73 -55.23 -66.08
N ALA A 429 -44.44 -54.12 -66.40
CA ALA A 429 -44.42 -53.51 -67.71
C ALA A 429 -44.33 -51.95 -67.64
N ALA A 430 -43.32 -51.40 -66.94
CA ALA A 430 -42.92 -50.00 -67.08
C ALA A 430 -41.44 -49.89 -67.30
#